data_c29ade2e2c1a7e5c3f126ab6fd658991
#
_entry.id   c29ade2e2c1a7e5c3f126ab6fd658991
#
_cell.length_a   1.000
_cell.length_b   1.000
_cell.length_c   1.000
_cell.angle_alpha   90.00
_cell.angle_beta   90.00
_cell.angle_gamma   90.00
#
_symmetry.space_group_name_H-M   'P 1'
#
loop_
_entity.id
_entity.type
_entity.pdbx_description
1 polymer ?
#
loop_
_entity_poly.entity_id
_entity_poly.type
_entity_poly.pdbx_seq_one_letter_code
_entity_poly.pdbx_strand_id
1 'polypeptide(L)'
;LPELQVESIVAGGDGLAREDNGRVVFVRGGLPGERVDVRFTEERRDFARADIVRVVTASPDRVAPPCPFVAAGCGGCTWQHIAPDAQARFKRTIVIDALRRIGRIDDPPVLETIALPAVGYRTTVRVAIDKDGRPAFRKHDSHDLVAVDDCLVAHPSLSQQLRDGRWTGDKEVTLRVAADATVAGRRFQVSPESFFQIRSDGAEILVQLVTDALVDHDVTSVVDLYAGVGLFAGAAHDRGIDVRAAVESGRSAVADARVNLRGIAEVVKADVGKWPGVPVDGVIADPSRRGLGKDGVATVVACLPRVVVLVSCDAPALGRDAMLLRAAGFSLRRVQPVDLFPHTPHVEVVSTFVRL
;
A
#
# COMPACT_ATOMS: atom_id res chain seq x y z
N LEU A 1 -29.67 1.34 21.46
CA LEU A 1 -28.34 1.38 20.82
C LEU A 1 -27.84 2.83 20.86
N PRO A 2 -26.57 3.08 21.20
CA PRO A 2 -25.99 4.41 21.08
C PRO A 2 -26.03 4.89 19.63
N GLU A 3 -26.40 6.16 19.42
CA GLU A 3 -26.31 6.83 18.15
C GLU A 3 -25.07 7.72 18.14
N LEU A 4 -24.24 7.61 17.10
CA LEU A 4 -23.01 8.38 16.95
C LEU A 4 -22.99 9.15 15.62
N GLN A 5 -22.37 10.34 15.66
CA GLN A 5 -22.01 11.12 14.48
C GLN A 5 -20.59 10.78 14.04
N VAL A 6 -20.42 10.28 12.82
CA VAL A 6 -19.07 10.02 12.26
C VAL A 6 -18.48 11.32 11.74
N GLU A 7 -17.34 11.72 12.28
CA GLU A 7 -16.68 13.00 11.99
C GLU A 7 -15.69 12.91 10.82
N SER A 8 -14.90 11.82 10.78
CA SER A 8 -13.83 11.66 9.81
C SER A 8 -13.55 10.17 9.57
N ILE A 9 -12.65 9.88 8.61
CA ILE A 9 -12.12 8.54 8.38
C ILE A 9 -10.64 8.52 8.78
N VAL A 10 -10.18 7.41 9.35
CA VAL A 10 -8.80 7.30 9.86
C VAL A 10 -8.00 6.23 9.12
N ALA A 11 -6.69 6.23 9.32
CA ALA A 11 -5.82 5.15 8.86
C ALA A 11 -6.34 3.81 9.40
N GLY A 12 -6.41 2.81 8.50
CA GLY A 12 -7.07 1.53 8.79
C GLY A 12 -8.51 1.45 8.25
N GLY A 13 -9.15 2.59 7.97
CA GLY A 13 -10.40 2.66 7.22
C GLY A 13 -11.68 2.76 8.04
N ASP A 14 -11.57 2.81 9.36
CA ASP A 14 -12.71 3.03 10.25
C ASP A 14 -13.12 4.52 10.27
N GLY A 15 -14.40 4.77 10.44
CA GLY A 15 -14.91 6.10 10.79
C GLY A 15 -14.52 6.47 12.22
N LEU A 16 -14.24 7.73 12.47
CA LEU A 16 -14.01 8.27 13.81
C LEU A 16 -15.24 9.03 14.26
N ALA A 17 -15.74 8.68 15.43
CA ALA A 17 -16.81 9.37 16.13
C ALA A 17 -16.39 9.68 17.58
N ARG A 18 -17.20 10.46 18.29
CA ARG A 18 -17.00 10.71 19.74
C ARG A 18 -18.30 10.51 20.49
N GLU A 19 -18.18 10.00 21.70
CA GLU A 19 -19.26 10.01 22.67
C GLU A 19 -19.37 11.40 23.33
N ASP A 20 -20.48 11.67 24.00
CA ASP A 20 -20.73 12.94 24.72
C ASP A 20 -19.65 13.27 25.76
N ASN A 21 -19.01 12.27 26.32
CA ASN A 21 -17.90 12.42 27.27
C ASN A 21 -16.54 12.70 26.58
N GLY A 22 -16.51 12.77 25.23
CA GLY A 22 -15.31 13.00 24.42
C GLY A 22 -14.50 11.76 24.09
N ARG A 23 -14.87 10.56 24.56
CA ARG A 23 -14.18 9.30 24.24
C ARG A 23 -14.28 9.03 22.74
N VAL A 24 -13.12 8.70 22.13
CA VAL A 24 -13.03 8.36 20.69
C VAL A 24 -13.66 6.99 20.46
N VAL A 25 -14.45 6.87 19.38
CA VAL A 25 -15.01 5.60 18.91
C VAL A 25 -14.62 5.37 17.47
N PHE A 26 -13.96 4.25 17.20
CA PHE A 26 -13.70 3.77 15.84
C PHE A 26 -14.88 2.95 15.37
N VAL A 27 -15.58 3.45 14.36
CA VAL A 27 -16.81 2.86 13.83
C VAL A 27 -16.49 2.14 12.53
N ARG A 28 -16.53 0.81 12.56
CA ARG A 28 -16.27 0.00 11.37
C ARG A 28 -17.28 0.31 10.27
N GLY A 29 -16.76 0.67 9.10
CA GLY A 29 -17.58 1.01 7.93
C GLY A 29 -18.36 2.31 8.02
N GLY A 30 -18.11 3.15 9.04
CA GLY A 30 -18.70 4.48 9.18
C GLY A 30 -18.06 5.49 8.22
N LEU A 31 -18.88 6.35 7.63
CA LEU A 31 -18.43 7.40 6.71
C LEU A 31 -18.64 8.79 7.31
N PRO A 32 -17.76 9.75 7.00
CA PRO A 32 -17.91 11.13 7.46
C PRO A 32 -19.29 11.70 7.13
N GLY A 33 -19.90 12.36 8.11
CA GLY A 33 -21.24 12.96 7.99
C GLY A 33 -22.40 12.01 8.32
N GLU A 34 -22.16 10.71 8.54
CA GLU A 34 -23.21 9.76 8.90
C GLU A 34 -23.63 9.86 10.36
N ARG A 35 -24.91 9.61 10.60
CA ARG A 35 -25.44 9.24 11.92
C ARG A 35 -25.75 7.76 11.91
N VAL A 36 -25.22 7.04 12.90
CA VAL A 36 -25.26 5.56 12.95
C VAL A 36 -25.63 5.06 14.33
N ASP A 37 -26.53 4.08 14.40
CA ASP A 37 -26.72 3.27 15.60
C ASP A 37 -25.62 2.21 15.65
N VAL A 38 -24.93 2.09 16.78
CA VAL A 38 -23.78 1.20 16.90
C VAL A 38 -23.94 0.19 18.04
N ARG A 39 -23.15 -0.88 17.93
CA ARG A 39 -22.90 -1.83 19.01
C ARG A 39 -21.40 -1.84 19.27
N PHE A 40 -21.01 -1.56 20.51
CA PHE A 40 -19.61 -1.65 20.92
C PHE A 40 -19.10 -3.09 20.85
N THR A 41 -17.92 -3.26 20.27
CA THR A 41 -17.21 -4.55 20.16
C THR A 41 -15.98 -4.60 21.05
N GLU A 42 -15.41 -3.44 21.36
CA GLU A 42 -14.31 -3.27 22.30
C GLU A 42 -14.48 -1.95 23.04
N GLU A 43 -14.27 -1.96 24.36
CA GLU A 43 -14.29 -0.76 25.17
C GLU A 43 -13.00 -0.67 26.00
N ARG A 44 -12.33 0.48 25.90
CA ARG A 44 -11.17 0.88 26.69
C ARG A 44 -11.44 2.23 27.34
N ARG A 45 -10.56 2.63 28.25
CA ARG A 45 -10.68 3.92 28.92
C ARG A 45 -10.65 5.10 27.94
N ASP A 46 -9.75 5.06 26.95
CA ASP A 46 -9.44 6.18 26.09
C ASP A 46 -10.11 6.08 24.71
N PHE A 47 -10.54 4.88 24.32
CA PHE A 47 -11.25 4.65 23.06
C PHE A 47 -12.21 3.47 23.13
N ALA A 48 -13.09 3.37 22.13
CA ALA A 48 -13.91 2.19 21.87
C ALA A 48 -13.87 1.81 20.38
N ARG A 49 -14.28 0.58 20.07
CA ARG A 49 -14.58 0.12 18.70
C ARG A 49 -16.04 -0.28 18.63
N ALA A 50 -16.66 -0.04 17.50
CA ALA A 50 -18.06 -0.33 17.31
C ALA A 50 -18.36 -0.79 15.88
N ASP A 51 -19.36 -1.66 15.77
CA ASP A 51 -19.96 -2.05 14.48
C ASP A 51 -21.27 -1.26 14.29
N ILE A 52 -21.53 -0.86 13.05
CA ILE A 52 -22.81 -0.26 12.65
C ILE A 52 -23.91 -1.32 12.71
N VAL A 53 -24.97 -1.03 13.44
CA VAL A 53 -26.22 -1.83 13.44
C VAL A 53 -27.18 -1.27 12.40
N ARG A 54 -27.27 0.07 12.30
CA ARG A 54 -28.12 0.77 11.36
C ARG A 54 -27.52 2.12 10.98
N VAL A 55 -27.57 2.50 9.72
CA VAL A 55 -27.31 3.86 9.25
C VAL A 55 -28.61 4.64 9.37
N VAL A 56 -28.62 5.65 10.25
CA VAL A 56 -29.78 6.53 10.50
C VAL A 56 -29.86 7.61 9.42
N THR A 57 -28.70 8.26 9.15
CA THR A 57 -28.54 9.22 8.06
C THR A 57 -27.30 8.85 7.28
N ALA A 58 -27.48 8.51 6.02
CA ALA A 58 -26.36 8.07 5.16
C ALA A 58 -25.58 9.28 4.62
N SER A 59 -24.28 9.09 4.46
CA SER A 59 -23.41 9.96 3.66
C SER A 59 -23.78 9.88 2.18
N PRO A 60 -23.68 10.99 1.41
CA PRO A 60 -23.81 10.93 -0.05
C PRO A 60 -22.76 10.04 -0.73
N ASP A 61 -21.67 9.76 -0.02
CA ASP A 61 -20.59 8.88 -0.49
C ASP A 61 -20.86 7.37 -0.25
N ARG A 62 -21.98 7.03 0.43
CA ARG A 62 -22.34 5.62 0.67
C ARG A 62 -23.07 5.03 -0.53
N VAL A 63 -22.58 3.86 -0.95
CA VAL A 63 -23.16 3.07 -2.05
C VAL A 63 -23.38 1.61 -1.62
N ALA A 64 -24.24 0.89 -2.35
CA ALA A 64 -24.35 -0.55 -2.16
C ALA A 64 -23.09 -1.25 -2.69
N PRO A 65 -22.49 -2.17 -1.92
CA PRO A 65 -21.35 -2.96 -2.40
C PRO A 65 -21.71 -3.77 -3.65
N PRO A 66 -20.92 -3.66 -4.75
CA PRO A 66 -21.22 -4.38 -5.99
C PRO A 66 -20.92 -5.89 -5.93
N CYS A 67 -20.04 -6.32 -5.01
CA CYS A 67 -19.64 -7.71 -4.88
C CYS A 67 -20.53 -8.47 -3.89
N PRO A 68 -21.20 -9.58 -4.28
CA PRO A 68 -22.09 -10.32 -3.40
C PRO A 68 -21.37 -10.97 -2.21
N PHE A 69 -20.09 -11.26 -2.34
CA PHE A 69 -19.30 -11.88 -1.27
C PHE A 69 -19.00 -10.93 -0.09
N VAL A 70 -19.16 -9.61 -0.27
CA VAL A 70 -19.08 -8.65 0.85
C VAL A 70 -20.20 -8.92 1.85
N ALA A 71 -21.43 -9.16 1.38
CA ALA A 71 -22.56 -9.53 2.24
C ALA A 71 -22.36 -10.89 2.95
N ALA A 72 -21.60 -11.81 2.33
CA ALA A 72 -21.21 -13.07 2.94
C ALA A 72 -20.04 -12.92 3.96
N GLY A 73 -19.50 -11.70 4.11
CA GLY A 73 -18.45 -11.38 5.07
C GLY A 73 -17.02 -11.48 4.53
N CYS A 74 -16.81 -11.56 3.20
CA CYS A 74 -15.48 -11.55 2.61
C CYS A 74 -14.68 -10.31 3.05
N GLY A 75 -13.49 -10.52 3.65
CA GLY A 75 -12.64 -9.47 4.21
C GLY A 75 -11.71 -8.79 3.21
N GLY A 76 -11.75 -9.18 1.92
CA GLY A 76 -10.79 -8.68 0.92
C GLY A 76 -11.02 -7.24 0.46
N CYS A 77 -12.25 -6.73 0.59
CA CYS A 77 -12.66 -5.42 0.06
C CYS A 77 -13.57 -4.69 1.07
N THR A 78 -12.98 -4.10 2.08
CA THR A 78 -13.73 -3.48 3.21
C THR A 78 -14.35 -2.12 2.89
N TRP A 79 -14.03 -1.51 1.73
CA TRP A 79 -14.48 -0.18 1.32
C TRP A 79 -15.44 -0.18 0.11
N GLN A 80 -16.03 -1.33 -0.27
CA GLN A 80 -16.99 -1.36 -1.38
C GLN A 80 -18.29 -0.58 -1.11
N HIS A 81 -18.57 -0.24 0.14
CA HIS A 81 -19.70 0.62 0.54
C HIS A 81 -19.41 2.12 0.32
N ILE A 82 -18.24 2.48 -0.21
CA ILE A 82 -17.81 3.85 -0.47
C ILE A 82 -17.74 4.08 -1.98
N ALA A 83 -18.31 5.18 -2.46
CA ALA A 83 -18.22 5.59 -3.87
C ALA A 83 -16.73 5.73 -4.31
N PRO A 84 -16.36 5.31 -5.53
CA PRO A 84 -14.96 5.28 -5.97
C PRO A 84 -14.23 6.62 -5.81
N ASP A 85 -14.85 7.73 -6.22
CA ASP A 85 -14.25 9.08 -6.09
C ASP A 85 -14.05 9.47 -4.61
N ALA A 86 -14.96 9.03 -3.72
CA ALA A 86 -14.82 9.26 -2.29
C ALA A 86 -13.66 8.45 -1.70
N GLN A 87 -13.43 7.23 -2.18
CA GLN A 87 -12.28 6.43 -1.75
C GLN A 87 -10.96 7.19 -1.99
N ALA A 88 -10.79 7.79 -3.18
CA ALA A 88 -9.60 8.58 -3.52
C ALA A 88 -9.45 9.80 -2.58
N ARG A 89 -10.54 10.55 -2.32
CA ARG A 89 -10.54 11.70 -1.39
C ARG A 89 -10.18 11.28 0.04
N PHE A 90 -10.76 10.18 0.52
CA PHE A 90 -10.49 9.69 1.88
C PHE A 90 -9.05 9.21 2.04
N LYS A 91 -8.47 8.54 1.03
CA LYS A 91 -7.05 8.15 1.03
C LYS A 91 -6.13 9.37 1.12
N ARG A 92 -6.42 10.43 0.37
CA ARG A 92 -5.70 11.70 0.48
C ARG A 92 -5.79 12.27 1.90
N THR A 93 -6.99 12.31 2.47
CA THR A 93 -7.22 12.81 3.83
C THR A 93 -6.41 12.01 4.86
N ILE A 94 -6.38 10.69 4.76
CA ILE A 94 -5.59 9.81 5.64
C ILE A 94 -4.09 10.15 5.56
N VAL A 95 -3.56 10.39 4.35
CA VAL A 95 -2.15 10.76 4.15
C VAL A 95 -1.85 12.14 4.76
N ILE A 96 -2.71 13.13 4.53
CA ILE A 96 -2.60 14.48 5.12
C ILE A 96 -2.59 14.39 6.65
N ASP A 97 -3.53 13.65 7.23
CA ASP A 97 -3.66 13.49 8.68
C ASP A 97 -2.41 12.82 9.29
N ALA A 98 -1.88 11.78 8.64
CA ALA A 98 -0.68 11.11 9.10
C ALA A 98 0.55 12.05 9.08
N LEU A 99 0.73 12.82 8.00
CA LEU A 99 1.82 13.79 7.89
C LEU A 99 1.66 14.93 8.89
N ARG A 100 0.44 15.41 9.15
CA ARG A 100 0.18 16.45 10.15
C ARG A 100 0.42 15.96 11.58
N ARG A 101 -0.24 14.87 11.96
CA ARG A 101 -0.25 14.42 13.37
C ARG A 101 1.02 13.71 13.76
N ILE A 102 1.58 12.85 12.89
CA ILE A 102 2.76 12.04 13.16
C ILE A 102 4.01 12.74 12.59
N GLY A 103 3.96 13.18 11.34
CA GLY A 103 5.06 13.83 10.64
C GLY A 103 5.36 15.25 11.11
N ARG A 104 4.43 15.87 11.88
CA ARG A 104 4.53 17.25 12.37
C ARG A 104 4.75 18.27 11.24
N ILE A 105 4.01 18.08 10.15
CA ILE A 105 4.03 18.95 8.98
C ILE A 105 2.64 19.58 8.85
N ASP A 106 2.51 20.86 9.17
CA ASP A 106 1.19 21.54 9.25
C ASP A 106 0.50 21.61 7.89
N ASP A 107 1.25 21.91 6.83
CA ASP A 107 0.73 21.97 5.46
C ASP A 107 1.56 21.05 4.55
N PRO A 108 1.28 19.72 4.55
CA PRO A 108 2.03 18.79 3.73
C PRO A 108 1.64 18.93 2.25
N PRO A 109 2.61 18.90 1.32
CA PRO A 109 2.39 19.11 -0.11
C PRO A 109 1.75 17.86 -0.77
N VAL A 110 0.55 17.46 -0.31
CA VAL A 110 -0.17 16.28 -0.77
C VAL A 110 -1.06 16.61 -1.96
N LEU A 111 -0.74 16.02 -3.09
CA LEU A 111 -1.50 16.15 -4.33
C LEU A 111 -2.81 15.34 -4.28
N GLU A 112 -3.66 15.50 -5.30
CA GLU A 112 -4.84 14.65 -5.46
C GLU A 112 -4.43 13.20 -5.68
N THR A 113 -5.21 12.26 -5.14
CA THR A 113 -4.94 10.82 -5.29
C THR A 113 -5.15 10.41 -6.74
N ILE A 114 -4.17 9.74 -7.34
CA ILE A 114 -4.33 9.08 -8.63
C ILE A 114 -5.24 7.88 -8.43
N ALA A 115 -6.45 7.94 -8.96
CA ALA A 115 -7.40 6.84 -8.96
C ALA A 115 -7.11 5.89 -10.13
N LEU A 116 -7.24 4.60 -9.90
CA LEU A 116 -7.04 3.54 -10.88
C LEU A 116 -8.31 2.68 -11.04
N PRO A 117 -8.47 1.95 -12.17
CA PRO A 117 -9.61 1.05 -12.36
C PRO A 117 -9.82 0.12 -11.15
N ALA A 118 -11.08 0.04 -10.70
CA ALA A 118 -11.43 -0.64 -9.45
C ALA A 118 -11.81 -2.12 -9.60
N VAL A 119 -11.89 -2.62 -10.85
CA VAL A 119 -12.36 -3.97 -11.18
C VAL A 119 -11.30 -4.69 -12.00
N GLY A 120 -11.12 -5.99 -11.76
CA GLY A 120 -10.29 -6.86 -12.60
C GLY A 120 -8.80 -6.58 -12.56
N TYR A 121 -8.31 -5.81 -11.60
CA TYR A 121 -6.94 -5.31 -11.61
C TYR A 121 -5.90 -6.25 -10.97
N ARG A 122 -6.32 -7.13 -10.06
CA ARG A 122 -5.38 -8.01 -9.35
C ARG A 122 -4.85 -9.11 -10.24
N THR A 123 -3.55 -9.11 -10.49
CA THR A 123 -2.83 -10.16 -11.23
C THR A 123 -2.35 -11.31 -10.34
N THR A 124 -2.50 -11.18 -9.03
CA THR A 124 -2.18 -12.21 -8.05
C THR A 124 -3.22 -12.22 -6.95
N VAL A 125 -3.75 -13.41 -6.63
CA VAL A 125 -4.64 -13.63 -5.48
C VAL A 125 -4.16 -14.83 -4.68
N ARG A 126 -4.26 -14.74 -3.37
CA ARG A 126 -4.01 -15.84 -2.44
C ARG A 126 -5.33 -16.29 -1.86
N VAL A 127 -5.67 -17.54 -2.03
CA VAL A 127 -6.90 -18.16 -1.56
C VAL A 127 -6.60 -19.24 -0.53
N ALA A 128 -7.44 -19.35 0.48
CA ALA A 128 -7.51 -20.53 1.31
C ALA A 128 -8.29 -21.62 0.57
N ILE A 129 -8.03 -22.86 0.90
CA ILE A 129 -8.79 -24.01 0.38
C ILE A 129 -9.67 -24.52 1.49
N ASP A 130 -10.97 -24.63 1.22
CA ASP A 130 -11.94 -25.17 2.17
C ASP A 130 -11.86 -26.71 2.25
N LYS A 131 -12.62 -27.30 3.16
CA LYS A 131 -12.66 -28.75 3.37
C LYS A 131 -13.12 -29.55 2.15
N ASP A 132 -13.80 -28.91 1.20
CA ASP A 132 -14.33 -29.51 -0.03
C ASP A 132 -13.39 -29.26 -1.24
N GLY A 133 -12.18 -28.71 -1.00
CA GLY A 133 -11.20 -28.40 -2.05
C GLY A 133 -11.55 -27.17 -2.89
N ARG A 134 -12.43 -26.28 -2.40
CA ARG A 134 -12.85 -25.07 -3.12
C ARG A 134 -12.09 -23.84 -2.61
N PRO A 135 -11.85 -22.85 -3.50
CA PRO A 135 -11.21 -21.61 -3.09
C PRO A 135 -12.12 -20.78 -2.18
N ALA A 136 -11.51 -20.15 -1.20
CA ALA A 136 -12.21 -19.31 -0.24
C ALA A 136 -11.34 -18.13 0.19
N PHE A 137 -11.99 -17.02 0.54
CA PHE A 137 -11.34 -15.90 1.23
C PHE A 137 -11.69 -15.91 2.72
N ARG A 138 -10.81 -15.33 3.53
CA ARG A 138 -11.07 -15.17 4.96
C ARG A 138 -12.11 -14.08 5.18
N LYS A 139 -12.98 -14.27 6.17
CA LYS A 139 -13.82 -13.18 6.68
C LYS A 139 -12.94 -12.11 7.31
N HIS A 140 -13.49 -10.91 7.43
CA HIS A 140 -12.82 -9.80 8.09
C HIS A 140 -12.49 -10.15 9.56
N ASP A 141 -11.24 -9.94 9.97
CA ASP A 141 -10.73 -10.22 11.32
C ASP A 141 -11.05 -11.64 11.85
N SER A 142 -11.18 -12.63 10.97
CA SER A 142 -11.54 -14.00 11.31
C SER A 142 -10.71 -15.02 10.54
N HIS A 143 -10.63 -16.23 11.08
CA HIS A 143 -10.13 -17.40 10.38
C HIS A 143 -11.21 -18.12 9.57
N ASP A 144 -12.47 -17.74 9.72
CA ASP A 144 -13.59 -18.30 8.96
C ASP A 144 -13.42 -18.02 7.47
N LEU A 145 -13.94 -18.93 6.67
CA LEU A 145 -13.84 -18.89 5.22
C LEU A 145 -15.16 -18.53 4.57
N VAL A 146 -15.09 -17.76 3.49
CA VAL A 146 -16.18 -17.52 2.54
C VAL A 146 -15.77 -18.18 1.24
N ALA A 147 -16.46 -19.25 0.86
CA ALA A 147 -16.24 -19.88 -0.43
C ALA A 147 -16.58 -18.89 -1.56
N VAL A 148 -15.73 -18.84 -2.57
CA VAL A 148 -15.85 -17.91 -3.68
C VAL A 148 -15.65 -18.65 -5.00
N ASP A 149 -16.43 -18.29 -6.00
CA ASP A 149 -16.29 -18.76 -7.39
C ASP A 149 -15.93 -17.61 -8.33
N ASP A 150 -15.90 -16.38 -7.80
CA ASP A 150 -15.50 -15.18 -8.52
C ASP A 150 -14.89 -14.13 -7.56
N CYS A 151 -14.22 -13.15 -8.13
CA CYS A 151 -13.68 -12.01 -7.36
C CYS A 151 -13.69 -10.75 -8.23
N LEU A 152 -14.48 -9.75 -7.83
CA LEU A 152 -14.64 -8.48 -8.54
C LEU A 152 -13.31 -7.81 -8.92
N VAL A 153 -12.32 -7.91 -8.04
CA VAL A 153 -11.03 -7.24 -8.22
C VAL A 153 -9.98 -8.11 -8.90
N ALA A 154 -10.20 -9.42 -9.02
CA ALA A 154 -9.27 -10.32 -9.69
C ALA A 154 -9.33 -10.17 -11.21
N HIS A 155 -8.18 -10.31 -11.86
CA HIS A 155 -8.11 -10.38 -13.33
C HIS A 155 -9.03 -11.51 -13.85
N PRO A 156 -9.71 -11.34 -14.98
CA PRO A 156 -10.67 -12.35 -15.49
C PRO A 156 -10.13 -13.77 -15.57
N SER A 157 -8.85 -13.96 -15.92
CA SER A 157 -8.23 -15.28 -15.94
C SER A 157 -8.08 -15.92 -14.56
N LEU A 158 -7.96 -15.13 -13.49
CA LEU A 158 -7.95 -15.64 -12.11
C LEU A 158 -9.36 -15.99 -11.65
N SER A 159 -10.35 -15.18 -12.02
CA SER A 159 -11.77 -15.52 -11.78
C SER A 159 -12.15 -16.86 -12.44
N GLN A 160 -11.62 -17.14 -13.64
CA GLN A 160 -11.80 -18.46 -14.28
C GLN A 160 -11.13 -19.58 -13.48
N GLN A 161 -9.91 -19.36 -13.00
CA GLN A 161 -9.23 -20.34 -12.13
C GLN A 161 -9.98 -20.57 -10.80
N LEU A 162 -10.60 -19.53 -10.23
CA LEU A 162 -11.43 -19.67 -9.02
C LEU A 162 -12.65 -20.55 -9.27
N ARG A 163 -13.33 -20.43 -10.43
CA ARG A 163 -14.48 -21.25 -10.79
C ARG A 163 -14.12 -22.71 -11.03
N ASP A 164 -13.07 -22.95 -11.78
CA ASP A 164 -12.73 -24.28 -12.30
C ASP A 164 -11.76 -25.04 -11.40
N GLY A 165 -10.99 -24.34 -10.58
CA GLY A 165 -9.94 -24.91 -9.75
C GLY A 165 -10.50 -25.82 -8.64
N ARG A 166 -9.79 -26.92 -8.42
CA ARG A 166 -10.02 -27.82 -7.30
C ARG A 166 -8.65 -28.25 -6.79
N TRP A 167 -8.46 -28.13 -5.51
CA TRP A 167 -7.19 -28.43 -4.86
C TRP A 167 -7.35 -29.47 -3.77
N THR A 168 -6.38 -30.37 -3.68
CA THR A 168 -6.34 -31.42 -2.66
C THR A 168 -5.04 -31.32 -1.87
N GLY A 169 -5.12 -31.34 -0.54
CA GLY A 169 -3.96 -31.33 0.34
C GLY A 169 -3.38 -29.95 0.66
N ASP A 170 -3.67 -28.93 -0.11
CA ASP A 170 -3.22 -27.57 0.14
C ASP A 170 -4.16 -26.84 1.10
N LYS A 171 -3.57 -26.01 1.99
CA LYS A 171 -4.35 -25.10 2.84
C LYS A 171 -4.53 -23.74 2.20
N GLU A 172 -3.56 -23.30 1.43
CA GLU A 172 -3.56 -22.03 0.71
C GLU A 172 -2.87 -22.17 -0.64
N VAL A 173 -3.37 -21.48 -1.64
CA VAL A 173 -2.83 -21.44 -3.01
C VAL A 173 -2.68 -20.00 -3.46
N THR A 174 -1.59 -19.68 -4.13
CA THR A 174 -1.39 -18.39 -4.81
C THR A 174 -1.62 -18.57 -6.29
N LEU A 175 -2.63 -17.89 -6.81
CA LEU A 175 -2.97 -17.85 -8.23
C LEU A 175 -2.33 -16.60 -8.85
N ARG A 176 -1.69 -16.73 -10.01
CA ARG A 176 -1.06 -15.63 -10.76
C ARG A 176 -1.45 -15.67 -12.23
N VAL A 177 -1.54 -14.51 -12.86
CA VAL A 177 -1.81 -14.38 -14.30
C VAL A 177 -0.60 -14.84 -15.12
N ALA A 178 0.61 -14.46 -14.69
CA ALA A 178 1.88 -14.80 -15.34
C ALA A 178 3.01 -14.94 -14.31
N ALA A 179 4.06 -15.67 -14.68
CA ALA A 179 5.27 -15.82 -13.87
C ALA A 179 6.15 -14.57 -13.91
N ASP A 180 6.25 -13.93 -15.10
CA ASP A 180 7.04 -12.73 -15.32
C ASP A 180 6.15 -11.51 -15.46
N ALA A 181 6.70 -10.33 -15.20
CA ALA A 181 6.01 -9.05 -15.36
C ALA A 181 6.73 -8.17 -16.39
N THR A 182 5.94 -7.36 -17.12
CA THR A 182 6.48 -6.30 -17.98
C THR A 182 5.97 -4.97 -17.45
N VAL A 183 6.87 -4.02 -17.19
CA VAL A 183 6.56 -2.68 -16.69
C VAL A 183 7.40 -1.67 -17.47
N ALA A 184 6.78 -0.64 -18.02
CA ALA A 184 7.42 0.39 -18.82
C ALA A 184 8.33 -0.20 -19.95
N GLY A 185 7.91 -1.29 -20.57
CA GLY A 185 8.64 -1.99 -21.63
C GLY A 185 9.77 -2.93 -21.15
N ARG A 186 10.14 -2.92 -19.87
CA ARG A 186 11.14 -3.82 -19.31
C ARG A 186 10.49 -5.08 -18.74
N ARG A 187 11.04 -6.25 -19.09
CA ARG A 187 10.64 -7.54 -18.53
C ARG A 187 11.39 -7.82 -17.24
N PHE A 188 10.66 -8.29 -16.24
CA PHE A 188 11.18 -8.71 -14.94
C PHE A 188 10.87 -10.19 -14.69
N GLN A 189 11.88 -10.96 -14.36
CA GLN A 189 11.71 -12.29 -13.78
C GLN A 189 11.18 -12.12 -12.34
N VAL A 190 10.13 -12.86 -12.00
CA VAL A 190 9.50 -12.82 -10.66
C VAL A 190 9.22 -14.25 -10.20
N SER A 191 10.05 -14.76 -9.31
CA SER A 191 9.83 -16.07 -8.69
C SER A 191 8.54 -16.13 -7.87
N PRO A 192 7.92 -17.30 -7.66
CA PRO A 192 6.68 -17.45 -6.89
C PRO A 192 6.74 -16.86 -5.48
N GLU A 193 7.88 -16.93 -4.81
CA GLU A 193 8.11 -16.43 -3.45
C GLU A 193 8.48 -14.95 -3.42
N SER A 194 8.78 -14.33 -4.57
CA SER A 194 9.14 -12.92 -4.66
C SER A 194 7.89 -12.05 -4.69
N PHE A 195 7.94 -10.94 -3.95
CA PHE A 195 6.91 -9.90 -4.06
C PHE A 195 7.03 -9.17 -5.40
N PHE A 196 5.90 -8.87 -5.99
CA PHE A 196 5.78 -7.93 -7.09
C PHE A 196 4.45 -7.17 -6.96
N GLN A 197 4.36 -6.00 -7.61
CA GLN A 197 3.14 -5.19 -7.60
C GLN A 197 1.95 -5.98 -8.16
N ILE A 198 0.81 -5.88 -7.47
CA ILE A 198 -0.39 -6.70 -7.75
C ILE A 198 -1.17 -6.28 -9.00
N ARG A 199 -0.76 -5.19 -9.64
CA ARG A 199 -1.37 -4.64 -10.85
C ARG A 199 -0.33 -3.95 -11.73
N SER A 200 -0.36 -4.22 -13.02
CA SER A 200 0.65 -3.75 -13.97
C SER A 200 0.59 -2.25 -14.17
N ASP A 201 -0.60 -1.69 -14.36
CA ASP A 201 -0.83 -0.24 -14.52
C ASP A 201 -0.38 0.57 -13.29
N GLY A 202 -0.56 0.01 -12.09
CA GLY A 202 -0.06 0.61 -10.87
C GLY A 202 1.47 0.59 -10.77
N ALA A 203 2.10 -0.52 -11.18
CA ALA A 203 3.56 -0.61 -11.24
C ALA A 203 4.14 0.42 -12.22
N GLU A 204 3.51 0.62 -13.38
CA GLU A 204 3.91 1.64 -14.36
C GLU A 204 3.82 3.05 -13.79
N ILE A 205 2.72 3.37 -13.09
CA ILE A 205 2.55 4.69 -12.45
C ILE A 205 3.59 4.91 -11.35
N LEU A 206 3.86 3.91 -10.50
CA LEU A 206 4.89 4.04 -9.47
C LEU A 206 6.27 4.25 -10.09
N VAL A 207 6.63 3.48 -11.11
CA VAL A 207 7.89 3.64 -11.86
C VAL A 207 8.00 5.05 -12.44
N GLN A 208 6.94 5.53 -13.10
CA GLN A 208 6.91 6.87 -13.67
C GLN A 208 7.13 7.93 -12.59
N LEU A 209 6.35 7.89 -11.49
CA LEU A 209 6.45 8.87 -10.40
C LEU A 209 7.84 8.90 -9.76
N VAL A 210 8.43 7.71 -9.54
CA VAL A 210 9.77 7.59 -8.94
C VAL A 210 10.82 8.14 -9.89
N THR A 211 10.79 7.73 -11.17
CA THR A 211 11.81 8.18 -12.14
C THR A 211 11.67 9.66 -12.50
N ASP A 212 10.45 10.18 -12.60
CA ASP A 212 10.22 11.60 -12.85
C ASP A 212 10.73 12.44 -11.67
N ALA A 213 10.51 12.00 -10.42
CA ALA A 213 11.05 12.69 -9.25
C ALA A 213 12.58 12.76 -9.24
N LEU A 214 13.27 11.73 -9.75
CA LEU A 214 14.73 11.73 -9.89
C LEU A 214 15.19 12.68 -11.01
N VAL A 215 14.54 12.64 -12.17
CA VAL A 215 14.86 13.49 -13.33
C VAL A 215 14.57 14.96 -13.04
N ASP A 216 13.44 15.30 -12.40
CA ASP A 216 13.07 16.67 -12.03
C ASP A 216 14.09 17.34 -11.09
N HIS A 217 14.92 16.54 -10.44
CA HIS A 217 15.97 17.00 -9.54
C HIS A 217 17.39 16.73 -10.06
N ASP A 218 17.56 16.46 -11.36
CA ASP A 218 18.87 16.24 -12.02
C ASP A 218 19.72 15.18 -11.28
N VAL A 219 19.09 14.09 -10.82
CA VAL A 219 19.79 12.99 -10.14
C VAL A 219 20.51 12.15 -11.18
N THR A 220 21.82 11.96 -11.02
CA THR A 220 22.68 11.21 -11.95
C THR A 220 23.09 9.84 -11.44
N SER A 221 23.02 9.62 -10.13
CA SER A 221 23.35 8.32 -9.52
C SER A 221 22.40 7.98 -8.37
N VAL A 222 22.03 6.71 -8.24
CA VAL A 222 21.11 6.24 -7.21
C VAL A 222 21.54 4.93 -6.56
N VAL A 223 20.98 4.71 -5.37
CA VAL A 223 20.85 3.40 -4.71
C VAL A 223 19.36 3.09 -4.57
N ASP A 224 18.99 1.84 -4.83
CA ASP A 224 17.64 1.31 -4.59
C ASP A 224 17.65 0.46 -3.31
N LEU A 225 17.04 0.97 -2.25
CA LEU A 225 16.90 0.31 -0.94
C LEU A 225 15.55 -0.41 -0.86
N TYR A 226 15.57 -1.63 -0.36
CA TYR A 226 14.43 -2.56 -0.40
C TYR A 226 14.04 -2.90 -1.85
N ALA A 227 15.03 -3.15 -2.69
CA ALA A 227 14.89 -3.18 -4.14
C ALA A 227 13.97 -4.29 -4.69
N GLY A 228 13.57 -5.27 -3.86
CA GLY A 228 12.76 -6.40 -4.31
C GLY A 228 13.44 -7.11 -5.48
N VAL A 229 12.71 -7.27 -6.58
CA VAL A 229 13.22 -7.87 -7.83
C VAL A 229 13.98 -6.86 -8.72
N GLY A 230 14.15 -5.60 -8.25
CA GLY A 230 14.88 -4.55 -8.98
C GLY A 230 14.01 -3.67 -9.86
N LEU A 231 12.72 -3.49 -9.53
CA LEU A 231 11.78 -2.71 -10.34
C LEU A 231 12.25 -1.27 -10.55
N PHE A 232 12.49 -0.53 -9.47
CA PHE A 232 12.85 0.89 -9.55
C PHE A 232 14.29 1.09 -10.01
N ALA A 233 15.22 0.22 -9.61
CA ALA A 233 16.61 0.22 -10.10
C ALA A 233 16.66 0.06 -11.63
N GLY A 234 15.93 -0.93 -12.18
CA GLY A 234 15.85 -1.13 -13.63
C GLY A 234 15.26 0.07 -14.36
N ALA A 235 14.19 0.64 -13.81
CA ALA A 235 13.54 1.81 -14.40
C ALA A 235 14.42 3.08 -14.34
N ALA A 236 15.16 3.30 -13.26
CA ALA A 236 16.10 4.41 -13.15
C ALA A 236 17.23 4.30 -14.18
N HIS A 237 17.76 3.08 -14.39
CA HIS A 237 18.76 2.81 -15.42
C HIS A 237 18.22 3.14 -16.83
N ASP A 238 16.97 2.77 -17.14
CA ASP A 238 16.35 3.05 -18.45
C ASP A 238 16.17 4.56 -18.71
N ARG A 239 16.18 5.38 -17.66
CA ARG A 239 16.20 6.85 -17.72
C ARG A 239 17.63 7.43 -17.76
N GLY A 240 18.65 6.59 -17.89
CA GLY A 240 20.06 7.00 -17.98
C GLY A 240 20.70 7.34 -16.63
N ILE A 241 20.07 6.96 -15.52
CA ILE A 241 20.61 7.18 -14.16
C ILE A 241 21.51 6.01 -13.77
N ASP A 242 22.71 6.29 -13.27
CA ASP A 242 23.66 5.29 -12.80
C ASP A 242 23.18 4.64 -11.49
N VAL A 243 22.95 3.33 -11.49
CA VAL A 243 22.46 2.59 -10.32
C VAL A 243 23.65 1.92 -9.63
N ARG A 244 24.13 2.50 -8.53
CA ARG A 244 25.31 2.01 -7.80
C ARG A 244 25.09 0.69 -7.10
N ALA A 245 23.92 0.55 -6.45
CA ALA A 245 23.55 -0.69 -5.77
C ALA A 245 22.03 -0.85 -5.67
N ALA A 246 21.59 -2.11 -5.62
CA ALA A 246 20.24 -2.52 -5.27
C ALA A 246 20.33 -3.42 -4.03
N VAL A 247 19.80 -2.96 -2.89
CA VAL A 247 19.94 -3.61 -1.59
C VAL A 247 18.62 -4.31 -1.22
N GLU A 248 18.69 -5.63 -1.01
CA GLU A 248 17.52 -6.47 -0.70
C GLU A 248 17.92 -7.60 0.28
N SER A 249 17.04 -7.93 1.20
CA SER A 249 17.25 -9.00 2.20
C SER A 249 16.65 -10.35 1.79
N GLY A 250 15.55 -10.34 1.05
CA GLY A 250 14.80 -11.51 0.63
C GLY A 250 15.56 -12.41 -0.34
N ARG A 251 15.77 -13.68 0.02
CA ARG A 251 16.58 -14.61 -0.78
C ARG A 251 16.10 -14.76 -2.22
N SER A 252 14.78 -14.94 -2.40
CA SER A 252 14.18 -15.11 -3.72
C SER A 252 14.27 -13.81 -4.54
N ALA A 253 13.90 -12.69 -3.95
CA ALA A 253 13.96 -11.38 -4.59
C ALA A 253 15.38 -10.99 -5.02
N VAL A 254 16.40 -11.27 -4.18
CA VAL A 254 17.83 -11.09 -4.54
C VAL A 254 18.22 -11.93 -5.76
N ALA A 255 17.74 -13.19 -5.82
CA ALA A 255 18.04 -14.05 -6.98
C ALA A 255 17.43 -13.48 -8.27
N ASP A 256 16.19 -13.03 -8.20
CA ASP A 256 15.49 -12.38 -9.33
C ASP A 256 16.17 -11.06 -9.70
N ALA A 257 16.48 -10.20 -8.72
CA ALA A 257 17.16 -8.92 -8.96
C ALA A 257 18.52 -9.11 -9.66
N ARG A 258 19.30 -10.14 -9.31
CA ARG A 258 20.57 -10.45 -9.99
C ARG A 258 20.41 -10.80 -11.46
N VAL A 259 19.27 -11.37 -11.83
CA VAL A 259 18.93 -11.63 -13.25
C VAL A 259 18.47 -10.33 -13.92
N ASN A 260 17.53 -9.62 -13.29
CA ASN A 260 16.89 -8.43 -13.84
C ASN A 260 17.85 -7.23 -13.99
N LEU A 261 18.84 -7.13 -13.09
CA LEU A 261 19.80 -6.01 -13.04
C LEU A 261 21.19 -6.41 -13.50
N ARG A 262 21.33 -7.52 -14.24
CA ARG A 262 22.63 -7.97 -14.77
C ARG A 262 23.26 -6.89 -15.66
N GLY A 263 24.47 -6.45 -15.31
CA GLY A 263 25.19 -5.39 -16.04
C GLY A 263 24.68 -3.97 -15.78
N ILE A 264 23.72 -3.81 -14.83
CA ILE A 264 23.12 -2.52 -14.48
C ILE A 264 23.58 -2.07 -13.09
N ALA A 265 23.49 -2.93 -12.08
CA ALA A 265 23.77 -2.59 -10.70
C ALA A 265 24.36 -3.74 -9.92
N GLU A 266 25.11 -3.44 -8.86
CA GLU A 266 25.48 -4.42 -7.85
C GLU A 266 24.23 -4.78 -7.00
N VAL A 267 23.88 -6.07 -6.95
CA VAL A 267 22.80 -6.57 -6.09
C VAL A 267 23.36 -7.06 -4.77
N VAL A 268 23.14 -6.28 -3.73
CA VAL A 268 23.63 -6.54 -2.38
C VAL A 268 22.58 -7.27 -1.56
N LYS A 269 22.89 -8.50 -1.11
CA LYS A 269 22.01 -9.19 -0.15
C LYS A 269 22.32 -8.72 1.27
N ALA A 270 21.54 -7.80 1.79
CA ALA A 270 21.68 -7.27 3.14
C ALA A 270 20.35 -6.79 3.71
N ASP A 271 20.27 -6.73 5.04
CA ASP A 271 19.30 -5.89 5.74
C ASP A 271 19.70 -4.43 5.53
N VAL A 272 18.79 -3.61 5.02
CA VAL A 272 19.05 -2.19 4.71
C VAL A 272 19.61 -1.45 5.92
N GLY A 273 19.04 -1.66 7.11
CA GLY A 273 19.51 -1.00 8.34
C GLY A 273 20.93 -1.40 8.79
N LYS A 274 21.56 -2.39 8.14
CA LYS A 274 22.92 -2.85 8.42
C LYS A 274 23.89 -2.58 7.27
N TRP A 275 23.39 -2.07 6.15
CA TRP A 275 24.22 -1.77 4.99
C TRP A 275 24.90 -0.39 5.18
N PRO A 276 26.24 -0.29 4.95
CA PRO A 276 26.99 0.91 5.28
C PRO A 276 26.68 2.13 4.39
N GLY A 277 25.96 1.94 3.27
CA GLY A 277 25.72 2.98 2.30
C GLY A 277 26.91 3.20 1.35
N VAL A 278 26.64 3.89 0.25
CA VAL A 278 27.64 4.43 -0.68
C VAL A 278 27.17 5.82 -1.13
N PRO A 279 28.06 6.79 -1.35
CA PRO A 279 27.67 8.13 -1.78
C PRO A 279 26.98 8.12 -3.17
N VAL A 280 25.82 8.76 -3.25
CA VAL A 280 25.00 8.90 -4.48
C VAL A 280 24.21 10.21 -4.46
N ASP A 281 23.70 10.65 -5.61
CA ASP A 281 22.85 11.84 -5.70
C ASP A 281 21.46 11.60 -5.13
N GLY A 282 20.90 10.42 -5.36
CA GLY A 282 19.55 10.07 -4.96
C GLY A 282 19.45 8.69 -4.30
N VAL A 283 18.46 8.52 -3.43
CA VAL A 283 18.08 7.25 -2.85
C VAL A 283 16.61 6.97 -3.21
N ILE A 284 16.34 5.78 -3.75
CA ILE A 284 15.01 5.21 -3.87
C ILE A 284 14.81 4.27 -2.69
N ALA A 285 13.64 4.26 -2.06
CA ALA A 285 13.32 3.31 -1.00
C ALA A 285 11.84 2.92 -1.04
N ASP A 286 11.58 1.60 -1.07
CA ASP A 286 10.22 1.02 -1.00
C ASP A 286 10.14 -0.01 0.15
N PRO A 287 10.16 0.47 1.40
CA PRO A 287 10.14 -0.41 2.56
C PRO A 287 8.76 -1.08 2.75
N SER A 288 8.74 -2.16 3.52
CA SER A 288 7.50 -2.78 3.97
C SER A 288 6.63 -1.81 4.80
N ARG A 289 5.42 -2.22 5.22
CA ARG A 289 4.51 -1.43 6.07
C ARG A 289 5.14 -0.86 7.36
N ARG A 290 6.31 -1.32 7.75
CA ARG A 290 7.04 -0.77 8.90
C ARG A 290 7.68 0.58 8.60
N GLY A 291 7.87 0.92 7.32
CA GLY A 291 8.62 2.08 6.86
C GLY A 291 10.13 1.89 6.97
N LEU A 292 10.88 2.98 6.79
CA LEU A 292 12.34 3.03 6.96
C LEU A 292 12.75 2.83 8.42
N GLY A 293 12.04 3.46 9.34
CA GLY A 293 12.45 3.54 10.72
C GLY A 293 13.80 4.23 10.92
N LYS A 294 14.34 4.18 12.14
CA LYS A 294 15.61 4.85 12.48
C LYS A 294 16.80 4.29 11.68
N ASP A 295 16.87 2.97 11.57
CA ASP A 295 18.01 2.29 10.93
C ASP A 295 18.01 2.51 9.41
N GLY A 296 16.84 2.44 8.76
CA GLY A 296 16.70 2.75 7.34
C GLY A 296 17.04 4.22 7.03
N VAL A 297 16.59 5.16 7.86
CA VAL A 297 16.95 6.57 7.71
C VAL A 297 18.45 6.79 7.93
N ALA A 298 19.08 6.10 8.88
CA ALA A 298 20.54 6.17 9.07
C ALA A 298 21.29 5.71 7.81
N THR A 299 20.82 4.62 7.17
CA THR A 299 21.39 4.16 5.89
C THR A 299 21.19 5.18 4.77
N VAL A 300 20.00 5.77 4.65
CA VAL A 300 19.74 6.86 3.70
C VAL A 300 20.75 8.00 3.91
N VAL A 301 20.95 8.45 5.16
CA VAL A 301 21.89 9.53 5.50
C VAL A 301 23.34 9.15 5.15
N ALA A 302 23.73 7.90 5.37
CA ALA A 302 25.06 7.40 5.04
C ALA A 302 25.37 7.40 3.53
N CYS A 303 24.33 7.35 2.68
CA CYS A 303 24.45 7.50 1.23
C CYS A 303 24.69 8.97 0.79
N LEU A 304 24.61 9.95 1.69
CA LEU A 304 24.79 11.38 1.43
C LEU A 304 23.94 11.97 0.28
N PRO A 305 22.69 11.54 0.07
CA PRO A 305 21.91 11.93 -1.11
C PRO A 305 21.45 13.38 -1.00
N ARG A 306 21.22 14.01 -2.17
CA ARG A 306 20.50 15.28 -2.28
C ARG A 306 18.99 15.05 -2.31
N VAL A 307 18.56 13.91 -2.88
CA VAL A 307 17.15 13.57 -3.09
C VAL A 307 16.86 12.18 -2.53
N VAL A 308 15.72 12.05 -1.86
CA VAL A 308 15.17 10.75 -1.44
C VAL A 308 13.76 10.60 -2.00
N VAL A 309 13.53 9.54 -2.75
CA VAL A 309 12.21 9.15 -3.24
C VAL A 309 11.74 7.96 -2.43
N LEU A 310 10.76 8.20 -1.56
CA LEU A 310 10.21 7.19 -0.66
C LEU A 310 8.84 6.72 -1.15
N VAL A 311 8.69 5.44 -1.42
CA VAL A 311 7.42 4.76 -1.68
C VAL A 311 6.92 4.17 -0.38
N SER A 312 5.66 4.42 0.00
CA SER A 312 5.12 3.99 1.29
C SER A 312 3.71 3.43 1.13
N CYS A 313 3.47 2.23 1.61
CA CYS A 313 2.16 1.59 1.60
C CYS A 313 1.36 1.74 2.92
N ASP A 314 1.89 2.52 3.88
CA ASP A 314 1.27 2.76 5.19
C ASP A 314 1.43 4.22 5.59
N ALA A 315 0.33 4.97 5.66
CA ALA A 315 0.36 6.41 5.93
C ALA A 315 0.93 6.74 7.33
N PRO A 316 0.62 6.03 8.42
CA PRO A 316 1.29 6.21 9.71
C PRO A 316 2.81 6.01 9.66
N ALA A 317 3.30 5.00 8.91
CA ALA A 317 4.73 4.79 8.71
C ALA A 317 5.36 5.95 7.94
N LEU A 318 4.74 6.41 6.85
CA LEU A 318 5.17 7.61 6.13
C LEU A 318 5.29 8.82 7.06
N GLY A 319 4.32 9.05 7.94
CA GLY A 319 4.39 10.14 8.92
C GLY A 319 5.61 10.03 9.82
N ARG A 320 5.91 8.84 10.35
CA ARG A 320 7.11 8.60 11.18
C ARG A 320 8.40 8.80 10.40
N ASP A 321 8.48 8.28 9.18
CA ASP A 321 9.67 8.39 8.33
C ASP A 321 9.91 9.82 7.87
N ALA A 322 8.84 10.56 7.54
CA ALA A 322 8.92 11.98 7.21
C ALA A 322 9.48 12.81 8.38
N MET A 323 9.05 12.52 9.61
CA MET A 323 9.61 13.17 10.81
C MET A 323 11.12 12.89 10.95
N LEU A 324 11.52 11.61 10.76
CA LEU A 324 12.93 11.21 10.87
C LEU A 324 13.79 11.82 9.76
N LEU A 325 13.33 11.81 8.51
CA LEU A 325 14.04 12.42 7.37
C LEU A 325 14.18 13.95 7.56
N ARG A 326 13.14 14.62 8.06
CA ARG A 326 13.22 16.05 8.37
C ARG A 326 14.26 16.34 9.47
N ALA A 327 14.29 15.53 10.52
CA ALA A 327 15.30 15.63 11.56
C ALA A 327 16.73 15.39 11.03
N ALA A 328 16.87 14.62 9.93
CA ALA A 328 18.13 14.38 9.22
C ALA A 328 18.47 15.47 8.17
N GLY A 329 17.71 16.58 8.09
CA GLY A 329 18.00 17.70 7.21
C GLY A 329 17.35 17.62 5.83
N PHE A 330 16.30 16.81 5.65
CA PHE A 330 15.53 16.78 4.39
C PHE A 330 14.23 17.56 4.52
N SER A 331 13.79 18.17 3.42
CA SER A 331 12.51 18.85 3.29
C SER A 331 11.59 18.04 2.40
N LEU A 332 10.35 17.78 2.84
CA LEU A 332 9.32 17.14 2.03
C LEU A 332 8.82 18.12 0.97
N ARG A 333 8.96 17.75 -0.32
CA ARG A 333 8.63 18.64 -1.46
C ARG A 333 7.36 18.22 -2.19
N ARG A 334 7.10 16.93 -2.29
CA ARG A 334 5.95 16.41 -3.01
C ARG A 334 5.47 15.12 -2.35
N VAL A 335 4.16 14.92 -2.30
CA VAL A 335 3.52 13.69 -1.85
C VAL A 335 2.42 13.34 -2.83
N GLN A 336 2.56 12.23 -3.52
CA GLN A 336 1.60 11.74 -4.49
C GLN A 336 0.96 10.43 -4.02
N PRO A 337 -0.28 10.47 -3.51
CA PRO A 337 -1.04 9.26 -3.22
C PRO A 337 -1.51 8.59 -4.51
N VAL A 338 -1.49 7.25 -4.52
CA VAL A 338 -1.98 6.42 -5.63
C VAL A 338 -2.91 5.35 -5.06
N ASP A 339 -4.11 5.23 -5.61
CA ASP A 339 -5.06 4.19 -5.23
C ASP A 339 -4.76 2.88 -5.97
N LEU A 340 -3.71 2.17 -5.56
CA LEU A 340 -3.37 0.84 -6.08
C LEU A 340 -4.37 -0.24 -5.64
N PHE A 341 -5.08 0.01 -4.55
CA PHE A 341 -5.95 -0.97 -3.89
C PHE A 341 -7.38 -0.43 -3.72
N PRO A 342 -8.10 -0.15 -4.82
CA PRO A 342 -9.51 0.23 -4.73
C PRO A 342 -10.31 -0.75 -3.88
N HIS A 343 -11.36 -0.25 -3.24
CA HIS A 343 -12.21 -1.00 -2.30
C HIS A 343 -11.53 -1.40 -0.99
N THR A 344 -10.36 -0.82 -0.68
CA THR A 344 -9.66 -1.00 0.60
C THR A 344 -9.12 0.34 1.11
N PRO A 345 -8.83 0.48 2.42
CA PRO A 345 -8.22 1.70 2.98
C PRO A 345 -6.73 1.87 2.63
N HIS A 346 -6.12 0.90 1.99
CA HIS A 346 -4.70 0.96 1.64
C HIS A 346 -4.45 2.01 0.57
N VAL A 347 -3.37 2.77 0.74
CA VAL A 347 -2.91 3.79 -0.20
C VAL A 347 -1.41 3.61 -0.39
N GLU A 348 -0.97 3.70 -1.64
CA GLU A 348 0.45 3.82 -1.97
C GLU A 348 0.80 5.29 -2.13
N VAL A 349 1.97 5.69 -1.64
CA VAL A 349 2.35 7.10 -1.63
C VAL A 349 3.80 7.24 -2.10
N VAL A 350 4.02 7.99 -3.18
CA VAL A 350 5.37 8.39 -3.60
C VAL A 350 5.67 9.78 -3.04
N SER A 351 6.71 9.89 -2.23
CA SER A 351 7.10 11.12 -1.56
C SER A 351 8.53 11.51 -1.93
N THR A 352 8.73 12.79 -2.29
CA THR A 352 10.04 13.34 -2.64
C THR A 352 10.55 14.23 -1.52
N PHE A 353 11.73 13.91 -1.02
CA PHE A 353 12.45 14.71 -0.02
C PHE A 353 13.74 15.24 -0.64
N VAL A 354 14.07 16.49 -0.33
CA VAL A 354 15.28 17.16 -0.83
C VAL A 354 16.08 17.68 0.36
N ARG A 355 17.38 17.48 0.33
CA ARG A 355 18.29 17.98 1.38
C ARG A 355 18.28 19.51 1.39
N LEU A 356 18.21 20.11 2.59
CA LEU A 356 18.26 21.56 2.83
C LEU A 356 19.67 22.10 2.72
#